data_0afd8de27682746ee26586bb95b04a1a
#
_entry.id   0afd8de27682746ee26586bb95b04a1a
#
_cell.length_a   1.000
_cell.length_b   1.000
_cell.length_c   1.000
_cell.angle_alpha   90.00
_cell.angle_beta   90.00
_cell.angle_gamma   90.00
#
_symmetry.space_group_name_H-M   'P 1'
#
loop_
_entity.id
_entity.type
_entity.pdbx_description
1 polymer ?
#
loop_
_entity_poly.entity_id
_entity_poly.type
_entity_poly.pdbx_seq_one_letter_code
_entity_poly.pdbx_strand_id
1 'polypeptide(L)'
;MRAAVVLAFGVLCLHFTNWGVFHPSSYYATHRYAFAAVAAGVRDGSVGSTEDYYGRALPWYQRDLSTLGTAAVVGKQDGRPVVFLPQWLGIPDDAVGYVFIDGVPEQGLTVDLFGSRVHVAGGTDLGNGWWYLREGD
;
A
#
# COMPACT_ATOMS: atom_id res chain seq x y z
N MET A 1 21.73 -0.64 -34.19
CA MET A 1 21.28 -1.82 -33.41
C MET A 1 21.61 -1.73 -31.93
N ARG A 2 22.82 -1.38 -31.51
CA ARG A 2 23.20 -1.32 -30.07
C ARG A 2 22.38 -0.32 -29.26
N ALA A 3 22.15 0.88 -29.78
CA ALA A 3 21.35 1.91 -29.08
C ALA A 3 19.88 1.52 -28.89
N ALA A 4 19.25 0.86 -29.86
CA ALA A 4 17.86 0.41 -29.77
C ALA A 4 17.69 -0.70 -28.71
N VAL A 5 18.67 -1.59 -28.57
CA VAL A 5 18.66 -2.65 -27.54
C VAL A 5 18.80 -2.04 -26.14
N VAL A 6 19.68 -1.06 -25.97
CA VAL A 6 19.85 -0.36 -24.68
C VAL A 6 18.59 0.41 -24.31
N LEU A 7 17.95 1.11 -25.25
CA LEU A 7 16.68 1.80 -25.02
C LEU A 7 15.56 0.83 -24.67
N ALA A 8 15.42 -0.28 -25.39
CA ALA A 8 14.40 -1.29 -25.11
C ALA A 8 14.59 -1.92 -23.72
N PHE A 9 15.84 -2.24 -23.36
CA PHE A 9 16.16 -2.77 -22.04
C PHE A 9 15.89 -1.74 -20.92
N GLY A 10 16.27 -0.48 -21.14
CA GLY A 10 15.97 0.61 -20.20
C GLY A 10 14.47 0.79 -19.96
N VAL A 11 13.66 0.80 -21.03
CA VAL A 11 12.19 0.88 -20.93
C VAL A 11 11.61 -0.34 -20.21
N LEU A 12 12.14 -1.53 -20.47
CA LEU A 12 11.73 -2.75 -19.81
C LEU A 12 12.03 -2.68 -18.29
N CYS A 13 13.23 -2.26 -17.91
CA CYS A 13 13.60 -2.07 -16.51
C CYS A 13 12.70 -1.04 -15.81
N LEU A 14 12.40 0.08 -16.46
CA LEU A 14 11.48 1.09 -15.93
C LEU A 14 10.07 0.54 -15.73
N HIS A 15 9.59 -0.28 -16.64
CA HIS A 15 8.25 -0.86 -16.58
C HIS A 15 8.10 -1.92 -15.48
N PHE A 16 9.13 -2.72 -15.24
CA PHE A 16 9.12 -3.78 -14.22
C PHE A 16 9.62 -3.35 -12.84
N THR A 17 10.09 -2.11 -12.69
CA THR A 17 10.50 -1.59 -11.38
C THR A 17 9.27 -1.27 -10.52
N ASN A 18 9.19 -1.84 -9.32
CA ASN A 18 8.17 -1.46 -8.35
C ASN A 18 8.53 -0.12 -7.70
N TRP A 19 8.14 0.96 -8.34
CA TRP A 19 8.41 2.33 -7.90
C TRP A 19 7.81 2.64 -6.53
N GLY A 20 6.72 1.97 -6.15
CA GLY A 20 6.11 2.10 -4.84
C GLY A 20 7.01 1.66 -3.69
N VAL A 21 7.93 0.72 -3.94
CA VAL A 21 8.93 0.27 -2.95
C VAL A 21 10.13 1.22 -2.90
N PHE A 22 10.66 1.62 -4.06
CA PHE A 22 11.88 2.43 -4.13
C PHE A 22 11.67 3.91 -3.82
N HIS A 23 10.54 4.46 -4.23
CA HIS A 23 10.20 5.87 -4.07
C HIS A 23 8.75 6.06 -3.61
N PRO A 24 8.38 5.61 -2.39
CA PRO A 24 6.99 5.57 -1.96
C PRO A 24 6.30 6.92 -1.95
N SER A 25 6.97 7.98 -1.53
CA SER A 25 6.40 9.33 -1.49
C SER A 25 6.14 9.89 -2.91
N SER A 26 7.06 9.64 -3.85
CA SER A 26 6.90 10.07 -5.25
C SER A 26 5.81 9.28 -5.95
N TYR A 27 5.75 7.98 -5.72
CA TYR A 27 4.71 7.12 -6.26
C TYR A 27 3.33 7.54 -5.73
N TYR A 28 3.20 7.76 -4.41
CA TYR A 28 1.98 8.29 -3.81
C TYR A 28 1.56 9.63 -4.44
N ALA A 29 2.49 10.59 -4.56
CA ALA A 29 2.20 11.90 -5.12
C ALA A 29 1.69 11.84 -6.57
N THR A 30 2.28 10.96 -7.40
CA THR A 30 1.87 10.78 -8.81
C THR A 30 0.55 10.03 -8.97
N HIS A 31 0.19 9.17 -8.00
CA HIS A 31 -1.04 8.35 -8.02
C HIS A 31 -2.09 8.84 -7.00
N ARG A 32 -1.96 10.06 -6.48
CA ARG A 32 -2.79 10.60 -5.40
C ARG A 32 -4.31 10.47 -5.62
N TYR A 33 -4.77 10.57 -6.86
CA TYR A 33 -6.20 10.42 -7.17
C TYR A 33 -6.68 8.97 -7.02
N ALA A 34 -5.86 8.00 -7.40
CA ALA A 34 -6.16 6.59 -7.20
C ALA A 34 -6.15 6.23 -5.70
N PHE A 35 -5.18 6.72 -4.94
CA PHE A 35 -5.17 6.58 -3.47
C PHE A 35 -6.38 7.24 -2.82
N ALA A 36 -6.78 8.42 -3.27
CA ALA A 36 -7.99 9.10 -2.77
C ALA A 36 -9.26 8.30 -3.06
N ALA A 37 -9.33 7.64 -4.23
CA ALA A 37 -10.46 6.78 -4.58
C ALA A 37 -10.53 5.53 -3.69
N VAL A 38 -9.39 4.91 -3.35
CA VAL A 38 -9.34 3.81 -2.37
C VAL A 38 -9.79 4.31 -0.99
N ALA A 39 -9.30 5.45 -0.53
CA ALA A 39 -9.70 6.04 0.75
C ALA A 39 -11.21 6.31 0.81
N ALA A 40 -11.81 6.82 -0.27
CA ALA A 40 -13.25 7.00 -0.37
C ALA A 40 -13.99 5.64 -0.28
N GLY A 41 -13.49 4.62 -0.97
CA GLY A 41 -14.04 3.27 -0.90
C GLY A 41 -13.94 2.64 0.50
N VAL A 42 -12.90 2.95 1.27
CA VAL A 42 -12.80 2.53 2.68
C VAL A 42 -13.86 3.23 3.53
N ARG A 43 -14.08 4.52 3.32
CA ARG A 43 -15.08 5.31 4.07
C ARG A 43 -16.51 4.90 3.75
N ASP A 44 -16.82 4.55 2.51
CA ASP A 44 -18.15 4.11 2.11
C ASP A 44 -18.39 2.59 2.29
N GLY A 45 -17.36 1.84 2.71
CA GLY A 45 -17.42 0.40 2.98
C GLY A 45 -17.28 -0.49 1.73
N SER A 46 -17.01 0.06 0.55
CA SER A 46 -16.79 -0.73 -0.67
C SER A 46 -15.40 -1.38 -0.72
N VAL A 47 -14.44 -0.84 0.03
CA VAL A 47 -13.08 -1.38 0.22
C VAL A 47 -12.87 -1.71 1.69
N GLY A 48 -12.24 -2.85 1.98
CA GLY A 48 -11.96 -3.27 3.36
C GLY A 48 -13.19 -3.80 4.12
N SER A 49 -14.21 -4.24 3.41
CA SER A 49 -15.44 -4.80 4.00
C SER A 49 -15.34 -6.27 4.42
N THR A 50 -14.28 -6.96 4.02
CA THR A 50 -14.04 -8.38 4.31
C THR A 50 -12.73 -8.59 5.05
N GLU A 51 -12.71 -9.58 5.96
CA GLU A 51 -11.53 -9.96 6.76
C GLU A 51 -10.71 -11.07 6.09
N ASP A 52 -10.73 -11.18 4.76
CA ASP A 52 -9.86 -12.10 4.03
C ASP A 52 -8.39 -11.76 4.28
N TYR A 53 -7.57 -12.76 4.61
CA TYR A 53 -6.16 -12.55 5.02
C TYR A 53 -5.35 -11.74 4.00
N TYR A 54 -5.46 -12.08 2.72
CA TYR A 54 -4.78 -11.32 1.65
C TYR A 54 -5.61 -10.19 1.07
N GLY A 55 -6.77 -9.92 1.67
CA GLY A 55 -7.66 -8.86 1.25
C GLY A 55 -8.52 -9.19 0.03
N ARG A 56 -9.35 -8.24 -0.33
CA ARG A 56 -10.25 -8.33 -1.47
C ARG A 56 -9.71 -7.58 -2.68
N ALA A 57 -9.99 -8.10 -3.87
CA ALA A 57 -9.58 -7.48 -5.12
C ALA A 57 -10.08 -6.03 -5.22
N LEU A 58 -9.17 -5.13 -5.54
CA LEU A 58 -9.49 -3.76 -5.90
C LEU A 58 -10.19 -3.71 -7.27
N PRO A 59 -10.97 -2.65 -7.56
CA PRO A 59 -11.42 -2.35 -8.90
C PRO A 59 -10.25 -2.35 -9.88
N TRP A 60 -10.48 -2.78 -11.11
CA TRP A 60 -9.42 -3.01 -12.10
C TRP A 60 -8.47 -1.81 -12.30
N TYR A 61 -9.00 -0.60 -12.22
CA TYR A 61 -8.24 0.66 -12.38
C TYR A 61 -7.43 1.09 -11.12
N GLN A 62 -7.55 0.35 -10.02
CA GLN A 62 -6.82 0.58 -8.77
C GLN A 62 -5.87 -0.58 -8.43
N ARG A 63 -5.89 -1.67 -9.19
CA ARG A 63 -5.11 -2.88 -8.88
C ARG A 63 -3.60 -2.63 -8.87
N ASP A 64 -3.13 -1.70 -9.68
CA ASP A 64 -1.71 -1.35 -9.76
C ASP A 64 -1.17 -0.68 -8.49
N LEU A 65 -2.06 -0.23 -7.58
CA LEU A 65 -1.67 0.31 -6.28
C LEU A 65 -1.23 -0.78 -5.29
N SER A 66 -1.39 -2.04 -5.63
CA SER A 66 -1.05 -3.18 -4.76
C SER A 66 -0.42 -4.29 -5.60
N THR A 67 0.67 -4.88 -5.10
CA THR A 67 1.33 -6.02 -5.76
C THR A 67 0.40 -7.21 -5.95
N LEU A 68 -0.54 -7.41 -5.03
CA LEU A 68 -1.55 -8.47 -5.13
C LEU A 68 -2.83 -8.02 -5.86
N GLY A 69 -2.94 -6.74 -6.21
CA GLY A 69 -4.19 -6.16 -6.72
C GLY A 69 -5.33 -6.15 -5.70
N THR A 70 -5.00 -6.28 -4.42
CA THR A 70 -5.96 -6.39 -3.31
C THR A 70 -5.74 -5.30 -2.26
N ALA A 71 -6.77 -5.06 -1.44
CA ALA A 71 -6.71 -4.28 -0.23
C ALA A 71 -7.06 -5.18 0.96
N ALA A 72 -6.18 -5.29 1.94
CA ALA A 72 -6.35 -6.13 3.12
C ALA A 72 -6.66 -5.29 4.35
N VAL A 73 -7.51 -5.81 5.25
CA VAL A 73 -7.74 -5.19 6.56
C VAL A 73 -6.67 -5.70 7.52
N VAL A 74 -5.84 -4.80 8.03
CA VAL A 74 -4.69 -5.10 8.90
C VAL A 74 -4.86 -4.60 10.33
N GLY A 75 -6.00 -4.01 10.63
CA GLY A 75 -6.34 -3.51 11.95
C GLY A 75 -7.64 -2.72 11.93
N LYS A 76 -7.99 -2.17 13.08
CA LYS A 76 -9.14 -1.26 13.25
C LYS A 76 -8.74 -0.10 14.15
N GLN A 77 -9.26 1.08 13.86
CA GLN A 77 -9.20 2.25 14.71
C GLN A 77 -10.60 2.87 14.79
N ASP A 78 -11.12 3.12 15.99
CA ASP A 78 -12.49 3.64 16.22
C ASP A 78 -13.58 2.84 15.49
N GLY A 79 -13.41 1.51 15.40
CA GLY A 79 -14.32 0.62 14.67
C GLY A 79 -14.20 0.67 13.14
N ARG A 80 -13.35 1.54 12.59
CA ARG A 80 -13.09 1.66 11.15
C ARG A 80 -11.93 0.77 10.73
N PRO A 81 -11.98 0.15 9.54
CA PRO A 81 -10.90 -0.69 9.07
C PRO A 81 -9.65 0.15 8.75
N VAL A 82 -8.51 -0.38 9.16
CA VAL A 82 -7.20 0.06 8.68
C VAL A 82 -6.83 -0.82 7.50
N VAL A 83 -6.60 -0.22 6.34
CA VAL A 83 -6.47 -0.94 5.07
C VAL A 83 -5.04 -0.86 4.55
N PHE A 84 -4.52 -2.01 4.11
CA PHE A 84 -3.17 -2.17 3.60
C PHE A 84 -3.17 -2.51 2.10
N LEU A 85 -2.34 -1.81 1.36
CA LEU A 85 -2.02 -2.06 -0.04
C LEU A 85 -0.58 -2.57 -0.13
N PRO A 86 -0.35 -3.89 -0.19
CA PRO A 86 1.00 -4.44 -0.23
C PRO A 86 1.75 -4.04 -1.49
N GLN A 87 3.01 -3.63 -1.32
CA GLN A 87 3.95 -3.33 -2.41
C GLN A 87 5.01 -4.43 -2.55
N TRP A 88 5.36 -5.05 -1.44
CA TRP A 88 6.30 -6.17 -1.39
C TRP A 88 5.86 -7.16 -0.33
N LEU A 89 6.02 -8.44 -0.64
CA LEU A 89 5.82 -9.55 0.28
C LEU A 89 7.06 -10.42 0.21
N GLY A 90 7.82 -10.43 1.29
CA GLY A 90 9.00 -11.26 1.45
C GLY A 90 8.68 -12.59 2.15
N ILE A 91 9.69 -13.41 2.31
CA ILE A 91 9.64 -14.69 3.03
C ILE A 91 10.63 -14.60 4.20
N PRO A 92 10.22 -14.98 5.44
CA PRO A 92 8.94 -15.60 5.78
C PRO A 92 7.79 -14.61 5.99
N ASP A 93 8.01 -13.38 6.49
CA ASP A 93 6.94 -12.49 6.95
C ASP A 93 7.26 -11.00 6.72
N ASP A 94 8.07 -10.68 5.71
CA ASP A 94 8.44 -9.29 5.39
C ASP A 94 7.40 -8.66 4.46
N ALA A 95 6.69 -7.66 4.94
CA ALA A 95 5.71 -6.94 4.16
C ALA A 95 5.94 -5.43 4.21
N VAL A 96 5.82 -4.80 3.05
CA VAL A 96 6.02 -3.35 2.87
C VAL A 96 4.87 -2.81 2.02
N GLY A 97 4.35 -1.65 2.37
CA GLY A 97 3.35 -1.00 1.52
C GLY A 97 2.64 0.18 2.16
N TYR A 98 1.53 0.56 1.53
CA TYR A 98 0.72 1.70 1.93
C TYR A 98 -0.39 1.27 2.86
N VAL A 99 -0.56 2.03 3.94
CA VAL A 99 -1.63 1.82 4.93
C VAL A 99 -2.50 3.07 4.97
N PHE A 100 -3.81 2.86 4.86
CA PHE A 100 -4.80 3.92 5.02
C PHE A 100 -5.45 3.83 6.40
N ILE A 101 -5.46 4.97 7.09
CA ILE A 101 -6.10 5.17 8.39
C ILE A 101 -7.03 6.38 8.26
N ASP A 102 -8.33 6.16 8.47
CA ASP A 102 -9.30 7.26 8.42
C ASP A 102 -9.26 8.06 9.72
N GLY A 103 -8.53 9.16 9.69
CA GLY A 103 -8.28 10.04 10.83
C GLY A 103 -6.82 10.09 11.25
N VAL A 104 -6.58 10.63 12.43
CA VAL A 104 -5.24 10.68 13.04
C VAL A 104 -4.97 9.35 13.73
N PRO A 105 -3.81 8.69 13.48
CA PRO A 105 -3.47 7.46 14.18
C PRO A 105 -3.46 7.65 15.70
N GLU A 106 -4.06 6.72 16.43
CA GLU A 106 -3.95 6.67 17.87
C GLU A 106 -2.49 6.44 18.29
N GLN A 107 -2.12 7.00 19.43
CA GLN A 107 -0.79 6.79 19.99
C GLN A 107 -0.57 5.29 20.25
N GLY A 108 0.50 4.74 19.67
CA GLY A 108 0.84 3.33 19.81
C GLY A 108 0.03 2.39 18.89
N LEU A 109 -0.70 2.93 17.91
CA LEU A 109 -1.40 2.09 16.94
C LEU A 109 -0.42 1.14 16.25
N THR A 110 -0.75 -0.15 16.31
CA THR A 110 -0.05 -1.23 15.61
C THR A 110 -0.97 -1.89 14.60
N VAL A 111 -0.40 -2.30 13.49
CA VAL A 111 -1.08 -3.06 12.44
C VAL A 111 -0.35 -4.37 12.20
N ASP A 112 -1.07 -5.38 11.72
CA ASP A 112 -0.51 -6.68 11.35
C ASP A 112 -0.34 -6.74 9.83
N LEU A 113 0.89 -6.57 9.36
CA LEU A 113 1.24 -6.69 7.96
C LEU A 113 1.57 -8.15 7.63
N PHE A 114 0.54 -9.00 7.54
CA PHE A 114 0.65 -10.43 7.21
C PHE A 114 1.60 -11.24 8.12
N GLY A 115 1.48 -11.03 9.42
CA GLY A 115 2.28 -11.71 10.43
C GLY A 115 3.31 -10.81 11.13
N SER A 116 3.68 -9.68 10.53
CA SER A 116 4.58 -8.70 11.16
C SER A 116 3.81 -7.57 11.80
N ARG A 117 3.99 -7.38 13.11
CA ARG A 117 3.43 -6.23 13.83
C ARG A 117 4.31 -5.00 13.64
N VAL A 118 3.69 -3.94 13.13
CA VAL A 118 4.37 -2.68 12.82
C VAL A 118 3.68 -1.52 13.54
N HIS A 119 4.48 -0.62 14.13
CA HIS A 119 3.98 0.61 14.70
C HIS A 119 3.78 1.67 13.61
N VAL A 120 2.57 2.21 13.51
CA VAL A 120 2.27 3.23 12.49
C VAL A 120 3.16 4.47 12.66
N ALA A 121 3.42 4.87 13.90
CA ALA A 121 4.27 6.04 14.19
C ALA A 121 5.74 5.90 13.73
N GLY A 122 6.22 4.67 13.48
CA GLY A 122 7.56 4.43 12.92
C GLY A 122 7.65 4.65 11.42
N GLY A 123 6.53 4.58 10.71
CA GLY A 123 6.47 4.71 9.27
C GLY A 123 6.52 6.14 8.75
N THR A 124 6.38 6.27 7.43
CA THR A 124 6.38 7.58 6.75
C THR A 124 4.94 8.07 6.56
N ASP A 125 4.60 9.22 7.14
CA ASP A 125 3.35 9.92 6.88
C ASP A 125 3.38 10.54 5.47
N LEU A 126 2.43 10.14 4.63
CA LEU A 126 2.26 10.64 3.26
C LEU A 126 1.15 11.69 3.15
N GLY A 127 0.43 11.92 4.24
CA GLY A 127 -0.73 12.81 4.30
C GLY A 127 -2.06 12.15 3.90
N ASN A 128 -3.16 12.84 4.20
CA ASN A 128 -4.53 12.41 3.90
C ASN A 128 -4.90 11.01 4.44
N GLY A 129 -4.30 10.60 5.55
CA GLY A 129 -4.52 9.30 6.19
C GLY A 129 -3.67 8.16 5.61
N TRP A 130 -2.80 8.44 4.64
CA TRP A 130 -1.90 7.44 4.06
C TRP A 130 -0.55 7.43 4.73
N TRP A 131 -0.07 6.21 5.03
CA TRP A 131 1.22 5.91 5.63
C TRP A 131 1.95 4.88 4.78
N TYR A 132 3.27 4.96 4.75
CA TYR A 132 4.10 3.92 4.19
C TYR A 132 4.84 3.20 5.31
N LEU A 133 4.55 1.91 5.45
CA LEU A 133 5.07 1.07 6.52
C LEU A 133 5.92 -0.06 5.95
N ARG A 134 6.94 -0.43 6.73
CA ARG A 134 7.77 -1.61 6.49
C ARG A 134 8.04 -2.34 7.79
N GLU A 135 8.42 -3.60 7.71
CA GLU A 135 8.89 -4.32 8.88
C GLU A 135 10.10 -3.58 9.51
N GLY A 136 10.07 -3.46 10.84
CA GLY A 136 11.10 -2.75 11.61
C GLY A 136 10.81 -1.27 11.89
N ASP A 137 9.68 -0.75 11.39
CA ASP A 137 9.19 0.60 11.74
C ASP A 137 8.53 0.62 13.13
#